data_2df637c263801e87c10632454aa46404
#
_entry.id   2df637c263801e87c10632454aa46404
#
_cell.length_a   1.000
_cell.length_b   1.000
_cell.length_c   1.000
_cell.angle_alpha   90.00
_cell.angle_beta   90.00
_cell.angle_gamma   90.00
#
_symmetry.space_group_name_H-M   'P 1'
#
loop_
_entity.id
_entity.type
_entity.pdbx_description
1 polymer ?
#
loop_
_entity_poly.entity_id
_entity_poly.type
_entity_poly.pdbx_seq_one_letter_code
_entity_poly.pdbx_strand_id
1 'polypeptide(L)'
;LTGWKCDTDFIDPFCGSGTFLIEAALMARGIHPGIFRKEFGFERWKDFDAELLRTIYDDDSSECDFEHRIYGYDLNKRAVEIALDNARHAGVADIVEVQQRDIAEFVQPEAPAMMLTNPPYGERLTPPDILGLYITVGERLNHAFAGGDAWVICSKEECFDAMGLKPSIKIPIFNGSLDCEFRKYQIFDGKMQTFRAEGGEVKTEEERRFMADSRRFKQHREFKERRREAASEDEIIIDITLGDGDGK
;
A
#
# COMPACT_ATOMS: atom_id res chain seq x y z
N LEU A 1 7.19 0.57 -4.37
CA LEU A 1 6.23 -0.12 -5.24
C LEU A 1 5.45 0.86 -6.12
N THR A 2 5.05 2.02 -5.59
CA THR A 2 4.32 3.03 -6.35
C THR A 2 5.17 3.72 -7.41
N GLY A 3 6.48 3.79 -7.22
CA GLY A 3 7.40 4.55 -8.06
C GLY A 3 7.32 6.07 -7.86
N TRP A 4 6.62 6.56 -6.83
CA TRP A 4 6.58 7.98 -6.50
C TRP A 4 8.00 8.52 -6.23
N LYS A 5 8.34 9.64 -6.85
CA LYS A 5 9.66 10.28 -6.81
C LYS A 5 9.72 11.48 -5.85
N CYS A 6 8.69 11.71 -5.07
CA CYS A 6 8.53 12.89 -4.21
C CYS A 6 8.54 14.20 -5.02
N ASP A 7 7.98 14.17 -6.21
CA ASP A 7 7.93 15.29 -7.18
C ASP A 7 6.50 15.81 -7.42
N THR A 8 5.57 15.37 -6.60
CA THR A 8 4.15 15.76 -6.62
C THR A 8 3.58 15.69 -5.21
N ASP A 9 2.36 16.19 -5.02
CA ASP A 9 1.59 15.95 -3.82
C ASP A 9 1.33 14.45 -3.59
N PHE A 10 1.14 14.07 -2.32
CA PHE A 10 0.76 12.73 -1.91
C PHE A 10 -0.56 12.77 -1.16
N ILE A 11 -1.46 11.82 -1.44
CA ILE A 11 -2.83 11.83 -0.89
C ILE A 11 -3.22 10.45 -0.37
N ASP A 12 -3.76 10.39 0.86
CA ASP A 12 -4.44 9.21 1.41
C ASP A 12 -5.83 9.58 1.93
N PRO A 13 -6.91 9.28 1.18
CA PRO A 13 -8.28 9.60 1.58
C PRO A 13 -8.88 8.68 2.66
N PHE A 14 -8.14 7.67 3.14
CA PHE A 14 -8.50 6.79 4.26
C PHE A 14 -7.31 6.63 5.20
N CYS A 15 -6.73 7.74 5.64
CA CYS A 15 -5.41 7.77 6.27
C CYS A 15 -5.32 7.09 7.64
N GLY A 16 -6.44 6.87 8.32
CA GLY A 16 -6.45 6.27 9.64
C GLY A 16 -5.53 7.00 10.61
N SER A 17 -4.54 6.30 11.17
CA SER A 17 -3.52 6.86 12.06
C SER A 17 -2.38 7.62 11.34
N GLY A 18 -2.44 7.76 10.02
CA GLY A 18 -1.47 8.50 9.22
C GLY A 18 -0.21 7.74 8.81
N THR A 19 -0.22 6.42 8.86
CA THR A 19 1.00 5.62 8.56
C THR A 19 1.58 5.94 7.18
N PHE A 20 0.76 5.93 6.12
CA PHE A 20 1.25 6.24 4.77
C PHE A 20 1.69 7.70 4.63
N LEU A 21 1.01 8.61 5.30
CA LEU A 21 1.36 10.04 5.27
C LEU A 21 2.74 10.28 5.88
N ILE A 22 3.01 9.66 7.04
CA ILE A 22 4.27 9.83 7.77
C ILE A 22 5.42 9.18 7.00
N GLU A 23 5.25 7.94 6.53
CA GLU A 23 6.29 7.26 5.75
C GLU A 23 6.57 7.99 4.43
N ALA A 24 5.54 8.53 3.76
CA ALA A 24 5.71 9.36 2.58
C ALA A 24 6.48 10.66 2.90
N ALA A 25 6.16 11.32 4.02
CA ALA A 25 6.82 12.54 4.46
C ALA A 25 8.30 12.32 4.81
N LEU A 26 8.60 11.24 5.54
CA LEU A 26 9.98 10.86 5.86
C LEU A 26 10.78 10.56 4.58
N MET A 27 10.17 9.81 3.64
CA MET A 27 10.79 9.52 2.35
C MET A 27 11.03 10.79 1.53
N ALA A 28 10.05 11.70 1.49
CA ALA A 28 10.15 12.96 0.76
C ALA A 28 11.23 13.89 1.30
N ARG A 29 11.50 13.82 2.61
CA ARG A 29 12.57 14.56 3.27
C ARG A 29 13.90 13.86 3.31
N GLY A 30 14.04 12.68 2.72
CA GLY A 30 15.26 11.91 2.75
C GLY A 30 15.63 11.36 4.13
N ILE A 31 14.68 11.32 5.06
CA ILE A 31 14.87 10.78 6.42
C ILE A 31 14.86 9.26 6.37
N HIS A 32 15.78 8.63 7.09
CA HIS A 32 15.93 7.18 7.08
C HIS A 32 14.68 6.44 7.55
N PRO A 33 14.23 5.39 6.83
CA PRO A 33 13.04 4.64 7.21
C PRO A 33 13.25 3.91 8.55
N GLY A 34 12.22 3.94 9.39
CA GLY A 34 12.24 3.26 10.67
C GLY A 34 13.07 3.95 11.78
N ILE A 35 13.49 5.20 11.58
CA ILE A 35 14.26 5.97 12.58
C ILE A 35 13.60 6.00 13.98
N PHE A 36 12.27 5.91 14.03
CA PHE A 36 11.50 5.88 15.29
C PHE A 36 11.35 4.47 15.88
N ARG A 37 11.90 3.44 15.23
CA ARG A 37 11.88 2.08 15.78
C ARG A 37 12.91 1.93 16.88
N LYS A 38 12.51 1.25 17.97
CA LYS A 38 13.41 0.95 19.08
C LYS A 38 14.41 -0.16 18.75
N GLU A 39 14.03 -1.12 17.90
CA GLU A 39 14.80 -2.31 17.59
C GLU A 39 14.34 -2.91 16.27
N PHE A 40 15.24 -3.45 15.48
CA PHE A 40 14.98 -4.22 14.28
C PHE A 40 15.30 -5.70 14.49
N GLY A 41 14.59 -6.59 13.79
CA GLY A 41 14.83 -8.02 13.87
C GLY A 41 16.25 -8.43 13.45
N PHE A 42 16.88 -7.71 12.51
CA PHE A 42 18.24 -7.99 12.04
C PHE A 42 19.32 -7.66 13.09
N GLU A 43 19.02 -6.84 14.10
CA GLU A 43 19.96 -6.55 15.20
C GLU A 43 20.32 -7.80 16.02
N ARG A 44 19.54 -8.87 15.88
CA ARG A 44 19.78 -10.18 16.50
C ARG A 44 20.61 -11.12 15.64
N TRP A 45 21.02 -10.70 14.44
CA TRP A 45 21.86 -11.52 13.57
C TRP A 45 23.30 -11.56 14.09
N LYS A 46 24.00 -12.66 13.81
CA LYS A 46 25.34 -12.87 14.34
C LYS A 46 26.40 -11.92 13.78
N ASP A 47 26.16 -11.40 12.59
CA ASP A 47 27.00 -10.49 11.82
C ASP A 47 26.47 -9.04 11.84
N PHE A 48 25.57 -8.73 12.80
CA PHE A 48 25.05 -7.39 12.97
C PHE A 48 26.15 -6.41 13.43
N ASP A 49 26.25 -5.30 12.73
CA ASP A 49 27.18 -4.20 13.03
C ASP A 49 26.40 -2.99 13.56
N ALA A 50 26.43 -2.81 14.88
CA ALA A 50 25.75 -1.71 15.57
C ALA A 50 26.38 -0.35 15.28
N GLU A 51 27.69 -0.30 14.99
CA GLU A 51 28.37 0.94 14.68
C GLU A 51 28.01 1.42 13.28
N LEU A 52 27.95 0.50 12.33
CA LEU A 52 27.46 0.79 10.98
C LEU A 52 26.02 1.29 10.99
N LEU A 53 25.11 0.66 11.75
CA LEU A 53 23.72 1.11 11.84
C LEU A 53 23.65 2.53 12.42
N ARG A 54 24.42 2.82 13.46
CA ARG A 54 24.46 4.17 14.04
C ARG A 54 25.00 5.19 13.04
N THR A 55 26.07 4.86 12.33
CA THR A 55 26.65 5.73 11.31
C THR A 55 25.64 6.06 10.19
N ILE A 56 24.82 5.08 9.80
CA ILE A 56 23.75 5.28 8.80
C ILE A 56 22.69 6.24 9.35
N TYR A 57 22.26 6.09 10.61
CA TYR A 57 21.24 6.95 11.20
C TYR A 57 21.72 8.34 11.59
N ASP A 58 23.01 8.50 11.83
CA ASP A 58 23.64 9.80 12.12
C ASP A 58 23.96 10.59 10.83
N ASP A 59 23.80 9.97 9.65
CA ASP A 59 24.02 10.61 8.34
C ASP A 59 22.75 11.32 7.88
N ASP A 60 22.72 12.62 7.99
CA ASP A 60 21.66 13.53 7.53
C ASP A 60 21.90 14.12 6.13
N SER A 61 22.94 13.66 5.44
CA SER A 61 23.35 14.21 4.13
C SER A 61 22.30 14.05 3.02
N SER A 62 21.34 13.14 3.19
CA SER A 62 20.21 12.93 2.27
C SER A 62 18.98 13.77 2.61
N GLU A 63 18.96 14.47 3.76
CA GLU A 63 17.82 15.29 4.14
C GLU A 63 17.66 16.49 3.21
N CYS A 64 16.42 16.75 2.82
CA CYS A 64 16.08 17.81 1.89
C CYS A 64 14.72 18.43 2.20
N ASP A 65 14.49 19.64 1.69
CA ASP A 65 13.20 20.28 1.71
C ASP A 65 12.25 19.61 0.71
N PHE A 66 10.97 19.53 1.09
CA PHE A 66 9.90 19.03 0.25
C PHE A 66 8.95 20.17 -0.12
N GLU A 67 8.87 20.51 -1.41
CA GLU A 67 8.12 21.67 -1.91
C GLU A 67 6.62 21.39 -2.09
N HIS A 68 6.21 20.12 -2.03
CA HIS A 68 4.82 19.69 -2.16
C HIS A 68 4.15 19.47 -0.80
N ARG A 69 2.93 18.91 -0.81
CA ARG A 69 2.15 18.63 0.38
C ARG A 69 1.72 17.18 0.44
N ILE A 70 1.48 16.71 1.66
CA ILE A 70 0.96 15.37 1.95
C ILE A 70 -0.38 15.53 2.62
N TYR A 71 -1.44 15.07 1.94
CA TYR A 71 -2.82 15.23 2.40
C TYR A 71 -3.38 13.92 2.91
N GLY A 72 -3.94 13.94 4.12
CA GLY A 72 -4.67 12.85 4.71
C GLY A 72 -6.13 13.20 4.96
N TYR A 73 -7.02 12.29 4.65
CA TYR A 73 -8.43 12.42 5.01
C TYR A 73 -8.91 11.15 5.72
N ASP A 74 -9.80 11.31 6.66
CA ASP A 74 -10.52 10.21 7.28
C ASP A 74 -11.89 10.71 7.75
N LEU A 75 -12.90 9.86 7.69
CA LEU A 75 -14.24 10.17 8.18
C LEU A 75 -14.26 10.26 9.71
N ASN A 76 -13.40 9.50 10.38
CA ASN A 76 -13.34 9.41 11.83
C ASN A 76 -12.46 10.52 12.42
N LYS A 77 -13.09 11.47 13.10
CA LYS A 77 -12.40 12.58 13.78
C LYS A 77 -11.25 12.13 14.69
N ARG A 78 -11.43 11.04 15.43
CA ARG A 78 -10.39 10.53 16.32
C ARG A 78 -9.17 9.98 15.54
N ALA A 79 -9.41 9.36 14.39
CA ALA A 79 -8.32 8.94 13.51
C ALA A 79 -7.51 10.14 13.01
N VAL A 80 -8.18 11.21 12.62
CA VAL A 80 -7.55 12.49 12.23
C VAL A 80 -6.71 13.08 13.37
N GLU A 81 -7.22 13.12 14.59
CA GLU A 81 -6.49 13.60 15.76
C GLU A 81 -5.22 12.76 16.01
N ILE A 82 -5.33 11.43 15.92
CA ILE A 82 -4.19 10.52 16.06
C ILE A 82 -3.16 10.75 14.94
N ALA A 83 -3.61 10.90 13.69
CA ALA A 83 -2.72 11.12 12.56
C ALA A 83 -1.93 12.44 12.71
N LEU A 84 -2.59 13.51 13.16
CA LEU A 84 -1.95 14.79 13.44
C LEU A 84 -0.93 14.69 14.58
N ASP A 85 -1.26 13.97 15.66
CA ASP A 85 -0.33 13.73 16.76
C ASP A 85 0.88 12.90 16.32
N ASN A 86 0.65 11.87 15.52
CA ASN A 86 1.73 11.06 14.96
C ASN A 86 2.63 11.87 14.02
N ALA A 87 2.07 12.73 13.17
CA ALA A 87 2.85 13.62 12.30
C ALA A 87 3.72 14.61 13.09
N ARG A 88 3.20 15.15 14.21
CA ARG A 88 3.98 16.00 15.13
C ARG A 88 5.13 15.24 15.78
N HIS A 89 4.88 14.02 16.29
CA HIS A 89 5.90 13.18 16.89
C HIS A 89 6.98 12.75 15.88
N ALA A 90 6.61 12.59 14.63
CA ALA A 90 7.53 12.27 13.54
C ALA A 90 8.28 13.51 12.99
N GLY A 91 7.97 14.73 13.48
CA GLY A 91 8.63 15.94 13.02
C GLY A 91 8.28 16.38 11.59
N VAL A 92 7.14 15.90 11.04
CA VAL A 92 6.74 16.16 9.65
C VAL A 92 5.40 16.92 9.53
N ALA A 93 4.91 17.47 10.65
CA ALA A 93 3.61 18.14 10.70
C ALA A 93 3.52 19.42 9.84
N ASP A 94 4.62 19.97 9.44
CA ASP A 94 4.70 21.17 8.59
C ASP A 94 4.43 20.88 7.10
N ILE A 95 4.62 19.65 6.66
CA ILE A 95 4.32 19.20 5.29
C ILE A 95 3.11 18.27 5.20
N VAL A 96 2.59 17.78 6.34
CA VAL A 96 1.44 16.87 6.41
C VAL A 96 0.20 17.61 6.87
N GLU A 97 -0.85 17.58 6.07
CA GLU A 97 -2.15 18.15 6.37
C GLU A 97 -3.20 17.05 6.49
N VAL A 98 -3.89 16.96 7.63
CA VAL A 98 -4.93 15.96 7.86
C VAL A 98 -6.25 16.62 8.21
N GLN A 99 -7.32 16.24 7.50
CA GLN A 99 -8.65 16.79 7.69
C GLN A 99 -9.69 15.69 7.84
N GLN A 100 -10.72 15.94 8.66
CA GLN A 100 -11.90 15.10 8.67
C GLN A 100 -12.72 15.35 7.39
N ARG A 101 -12.87 14.31 6.57
CA ARG A 101 -13.63 14.41 5.31
C ARG A 101 -14.16 13.05 4.90
N ASP A 102 -15.39 13.01 4.38
CA ASP A 102 -15.95 11.85 3.71
C ASP A 102 -15.35 11.72 2.30
N ILE A 103 -15.07 10.48 1.87
CA ILE A 103 -14.61 10.23 0.49
C ILE A 103 -15.61 10.75 -0.56
N ALA A 104 -16.90 10.76 -0.25
CA ALA A 104 -17.93 11.33 -1.12
C ALA A 104 -17.72 12.83 -1.43
N GLU A 105 -17.03 13.53 -0.53
CA GLU A 105 -16.72 14.95 -0.65
C GLU A 105 -15.27 15.20 -1.13
N PHE A 106 -14.53 14.11 -1.44
CA PHE A 106 -13.14 14.26 -1.85
C PHE A 106 -13.01 15.06 -3.15
N VAL A 107 -12.14 16.05 -3.10
CA VAL A 107 -11.67 16.84 -4.25
C VAL A 107 -10.16 16.92 -4.11
N GLN A 108 -9.44 16.64 -5.17
CA GLN A 108 -7.98 16.76 -5.20
C GLN A 108 -7.56 18.21 -4.96
N PRO A 109 -6.64 18.47 -4.01
CA PRO A 109 -6.19 19.84 -3.72
C PRO A 109 -5.46 20.46 -4.91
N GLU A 110 -4.53 19.75 -5.49
CA GLU A 110 -3.73 20.18 -6.64
C GLU A 110 -3.38 19.00 -7.53
N ALA A 111 -3.11 19.23 -8.80
CA ALA A 111 -2.73 18.20 -9.76
C ALA A 111 -1.35 18.53 -10.37
N PRO A 112 -0.53 17.51 -10.70
CA PRO A 112 -0.73 16.09 -10.46
C PRO A 112 -0.45 15.68 -9.02
N ALA A 113 -0.98 14.51 -8.61
CA ALA A 113 -0.71 13.94 -7.29
C ALA A 113 -0.56 12.42 -7.35
N MET A 114 0.13 11.84 -6.37
CA MET A 114 0.14 10.40 -6.10
C MET A 114 -0.88 10.08 -5.02
N MET A 115 -1.82 9.20 -5.30
CA MET A 115 -2.73 8.66 -4.27
C MET A 115 -2.31 7.25 -3.89
N LEU A 116 -2.21 7.00 -2.58
CA LEU A 116 -2.01 5.65 -2.03
C LEU A 116 -2.96 5.47 -0.85
N THR A 117 -3.81 4.45 -0.91
CA THR A 117 -4.83 4.28 0.12
C THR A 117 -5.18 2.83 0.42
N ASN A 118 -5.62 2.59 1.66
CA ASN A 118 -6.07 1.30 2.17
C ASN A 118 -7.47 1.44 2.78
N PRO A 119 -8.52 1.55 1.96
CA PRO A 119 -9.90 1.68 2.43
C PRO A 119 -10.32 0.46 3.27
N PRO A 120 -11.32 0.57 4.15
CA PRO A 120 -11.84 -0.59 4.85
C PRO A 120 -12.46 -1.60 3.87
N TYR A 121 -12.13 -2.89 4.04
CA TYR A 121 -12.66 -4.00 3.22
C TYR A 121 -13.33 -5.09 4.06
N GLY A 122 -13.75 -4.74 5.30
CA GLY A 122 -14.61 -5.58 6.12
C GLY A 122 -13.90 -6.57 7.03
N GLU A 123 -12.58 -6.43 7.24
CA GLU A 123 -11.83 -7.30 8.16
C GLU A 123 -11.78 -6.73 9.59
N ARG A 124 -11.48 -5.46 9.74
CA ARG A 124 -11.42 -4.78 11.05
C ARG A 124 -12.56 -3.79 11.25
N LEU A 125 -12.92 -3.11 10.19
CA LEU A 125 -14.05 -2.18 10.11
C LEU A 125 -14.93 -2.63 8.95
N THR A 126 -16.19 -2.93 9.24
CA THR A 126 -17.17 -3.30 8.22
C THR A 126 -18.19 -2.17 8.09
N PRO A 127 -18.03 -1.29 7.09
CA PRO A 127 -19.05 -0.31 6.77
C PRO A 127 -20.38 -1.04 6.48
N PRO A 128 -21.53 -0.46 6.82
CA PRO A 128 -22.84 -1.07 6.51
C PRO A 128 -23.03 -1.38 5.02
N ASP A 129 -22.44 -0.56 4.16
CA ASP A 129 -22.42 -0.74 2.69
C ASP A 129 -20.97 -0.62 2.17
N ILE A 130 -20.26 -1.73 2.19
CA ILE A 130 -18.87 -1.76 1.74
C ILE A 130 -18.77 -1.60 0.20
N LEU A 131 -19.67 -2.17 -0.56
CA LEU A 131 -19.66 -2.05 -2.02
C LEU A 131 -20.02 -0.64 -2.45
N GLY A 132 -20.99 0.01 -1.79
CA GLY A 132 -21.30 1.43 -2.01
C GLY A 132 -20.13 2.35 -1.71
N LEU A 133 -19.33 2.03 -0.69
CA LEU A 133 -18.09 2.76 -0.41
C LEU A 133 -17.12 2.68 -1.60
N TYR A 134 -16.89 1.47 -2.14
CA TYR A 134 -15.97 1.30 -3.29
C TYR A 134 -16.51 1.87 -4.59
N ILE A 135 -17.82 1.87 -4.81
CA ILE A 135 -18.46 2.61 -5.91
C ILE A 135 -18.10 4.10 -5.78
N THR A 136 -18.28 4.68 -4.60
CA THR A 136 -17.92 6.08 -4.34
C THR A 136 -16.44 6.36 -4.57
N VAL A 137 -15.55 5.47 -4.11
CA VAL A 137 -14.10 5.59 -4.39
C VAL A 137 -13.84 5.64 -5.90
N GLY A 138 -14.43 4.72 -6.65
CA GLY A 138 -14.29 4.70 -8.12
C GLY A 138 -14.79 5.97 -8.80
N GLU A 139 -15.95 6.47 -8.38
CA GLU A 139 -16.52 7.73 -8.87
C GLU A 139 -15.62 8.94 -8.56
N ARG A 140 -15.07 9.02 -7.34
CA ARG A 140 -14.16 10.12 -6.96
C ARG A 140 -12.85 10.05 -7.72
N LEU A 141 -12.27 8.87 -7.90
CA LEU A 141 -11.09 8.71 -8.73
C LEU A 141 -11.34 9.15 -10.19
N ASN A 142 -12.50 8.85 -10.73
CA ASN A 142 -12.84 9.18 -12.12
C ASN A 142 -13.16 10.67 -12.33
N HIS A 143 -13.71 11.36 -11.32
CA HIS A 143 -14.28 12.70 -11.49
C HIS A 143 -13.60 13.79 -10.66
N ALA A 144 -12.90 13.45 -9.60
CA ALA A 144 -12.32 14.39 -8.66
C ALA A 144 -10.82 14.19 -8.41
N PHE A 145 -10.20 13.23 -9.11
CA PHE A 145 -8.76 13.00 -9.12
C PHE A 145 -8.29 13.02 -10.57
N ALA A 146 -7.40 13.90 -10.94
CA ALA A 146 -6.99 14.10 -12.32
C ALA A 146 -5.46 14.11 -12.47
N GLY A 147 -4.98 13.51 -13.56
CA GLY A 147 -3.58 13.61 -13.99
C GLY A 147 -2.59 12.92 -13.06
N GLY A 148 -2.98 11.82 -12.38
CA GLY A 148 -2.12 11.14 -11.44
C GLY A 148 -2.34 9.63 -11.36
N ASP A 149 -1.53 8.99 -10.55
CA ASP A 149 -1.62 7.56 -10.24
C ASP A 149 -2.32 7.35 -8.90
N ALA A 150 -3.35 6.50 -8.88
CA ALA A 150 -4.02 6.07 -7.66
C ALA A 150 -3.73 4.60 -7.38
N TRP A 151 -3.24 4.32 -6.17
CA TRP A 151 -2.94 2.98 -5.71
C TRP A 151 -3.86 2.59 -4.56
N VAL A 152 -4.52 1.45 -4.68
CA VAL A 152 -5.50 0.96 -3.71
C VAL A 152 -5.13 -0.45 -3.25
N ILE A 153 -5.15 -0.65 -1.93
CA ILE A 153 -4.96 -1.95 -1.29
C ILE A 153 -6.34 -2.51 -0.92
N CYS A 154 -6.60 -3.78 -1.27
CA CYS A 154 -7.79 -4.50 -0.82
C CYS A 154 -7.56 -6.01 -0.87
N SER A 155 -8.25 -6.78 -0.01
CA SER A 155 -8.24 -8.24 -0.02
C SER A 155 -9.38 -8.84 -0.84
N LYS A 156 -10.39 -8.05 -1.25
CA LYS A 156 -11.62 -8.53 -1.88
C LYS A 156 -11.75 -8.08 -3.32
N GLU A 157 -11.88 -9.05 -4.23
CA GLU A 157 -12.06 -8.77 -5.66
C GLU A 157 -13.37 -8.01 -5.92
N GLU A 158 -14.46 -8.35 -5.22
CA GLU A 158 -15.75 -7.67 -5.37
C GLU A 158 -15.69 -6.18 -5.04
N CYS A 159 -14.82 -5.76 -4.11
CA CYS A 159 -14.60 -4.36 -3.80
C CYS A 159 -13.92 -3.63 -4.98
N PHE A 160 -12.92 -4.25 -5.58
CA PHE A 160 -12.27 -3.71 -6.76
C PHE A 160 -13.21 -3.64 -7.97
N ASP A 161 -14.04 -4.66 -8.16
CA ASP A 161 -15.03 -4.68 -9.25
C ASP A 161 -16.08 -3.57 -9.08
N ALA A 162 -16.49 -3.31 -7.83
CA ALA A 162 -17.43 -2.23 -7.49
C ALA A 162 -16.91 -0.84 -7.84
N MET A 163 -15.59 -0.60 -7.84
CA MET A 163 -15.00 0.67 -8.28
C MET A 163 -15.28 1.00 -9.75
N GLY A 164 -15.56 -0.02 -10.59
CA GLY A 164 -15.85 0.18 -12.01
C GLY A 164 -14.66 0.66 -12.84
N LEU A 165 -13.44 0.65 -12.30
CA LEU A 165 -12.22 1.11 -12.94
C LEU A 165 -11.33 -0.06 -13.35
N LYS A 166 -10.66 0.06 -14.49
CA LYS A 166 -9.72 -0.96 -14.96
C LYS A 166 -8.31 -0.65 -14.44
N PRO A 167 -7.72 -1.52 -13.60
CA PRO A 167 -6.36 -1.30 -13.12
C PRO A 167 -5.32 -1.45 -14.24
N SER A 168 -4.30 -0.62 -14.22
CA SER A 168 -3.13 -0.74 -15.09
C SER A 168 -2.14 -1.79 -14.55
N ILE A 169 -2.04 -1.92 -13.22
CA ILE A 169 -1.14 -2.86 -12.54
C ILE A 169 -1.90 -3.58 -11.43
N LYS A 170 -1.57 -4.86 -11.20
CA LYS A 170 -2.02 -5.67 -10.08
C LYS A 170 -0.81 -6.34 -9.44
N ILE A 171 -0.59 -6.13 -8.16
CA ILE A 171 0.52 -6.69 -7.39
C ILE A 171 -0.06 -7.46 -6.21
N PRO A 172 0.18 -8.76 -6.09
CA PRO A 172 -0.19 -9.50 -4.88
C PRO A 172 0.73 -9.08 -3.73
N ILE A 173 0.15 -8.74 -2.59
CA ILE A 173 0.85 -8.35 -1.37
C ILE A 173 0.22 -9.01 -0.15
N PHE A 174 0.93 -8.99 0.98
CA PHE A 174 0.38 -9.32 2.28
C PHE A 174 0.16 -8.06 3.11
N ASN A 175 -1.02 -7.92 3.68
CA ASN A 175 -1.29 -6.93 4.71
C ASN A 175 -1.50 -7.65 6.06
N GLY A 176 -0.42 -7.81 6.82
CA GLY A 176 -0.37 -8.74 7.95
C GLY A 176 -0.49 -10.18 7.49
N SER A 177 -1.54 -10.89 7.93
CA SER A 177 -1.84 -12.28 7.52
C SER A 177 -2.79 -12.36 6.31
N LEU A 178 -3.28 -11.23 5.81
CA LEU A 178 -4.27 -11.21 4.74
C LEU A 178 -3.61 -11.15 3.36
N ASP A 179 -4.08 -12.01 2.46
CA ASP A 179 -3.79 -11.91 1.03
C ASP A 179 -4.55 -10.70 0.46
N CYS A 180 -3.80 -9.74 -0.06
CA CYS A 180 -4.33 -8.53 -0.65
C CYS A 180 -3.79 -8.36 -2.07
N GLU A 181 -4.47 -7.53 -2.84
CA GLU A 181 -3.92 -6.97 -4.06
C GLU A 181 -3.68 -5.48 -3.89
N PHE A 182 -2.59 -5.01 -4.47
CA PHE A 182 -2.23 -3.61 -4.59
C PHE A 182 -2.40 -3.23 -6.06
N ARG A 183 -3.40 -2.40 -6.36
CA ARG A 183 -3.79 -2.07 -7.73
C ARG A 183 -3.53 -0.63 -8.06
N LYS A 184 -2.90 -0.40 -9.22
CA LYS A 184 -2.70 0.92 -9.80
C LYS A 184 -3.84 1.27 -10.75
N TYR A 185 -4.38 2.46 -10.58
CA TYR A 185 -5.31 3.10 -11.50
C TYR A 185 -4.65 4.38 -12.00
N GLN A 186 -4.38 4.45 -13.28
CA GLN A 186 -3.89 5.67 -13.91
C GLN A 186 -5.09 6.50 -14.35
N ILE A 187 -5.22 7.69 -13.78
CA ILE A 187 -6.33 8.60 -14.04
C ILE A 187 -5.84 9.68 -15.00
N PHE A 188 -6.49 9.75 -16.15
CA PHE A 188 -6.13 10.70 -17.20
C PHE A 188 -7.00 11.95 -17.08
N ASP A 189 -6.41 13.10 -17.36
CA ASP A 189 -7.16 14.30 -17.65
C ASP A 189 -7.65 14.22 -19.08
N GLY A 190 -8.86 13.66 -19.28
CA GLY A 190 -9.44 13.43 -20.59
C GLY A 190 -9.49 11.97 -21.05
N LYS A 191 -9.41 11.71 -22.36
CA LYS A 191 -9.54 10.36 -22.92
C LYS A 191 -8.18 9.66 -23.01
N MET A 192 -8.13 8.37 -22.62
CA MET A 192 -6.94 7.51 -22.77
C MET A 192 -6.35 7.53 -24.20
N GLN A 193 -7.19 7.70 -25.21
CA GLN A 193 -6.75 7.79 -26.62
C GLN A 193 -5.90 9.03 -26.87
N THR A 194 -6.25 10.17 -26.29
CA THR A 194 -5.49 11.43 -26.37
C THR A 194 -4.14 11.29 -25.70
N PHE A 195 -4.13 10.75 -24.46
CA PHE A 195 -2.89 10.49 -23.72
C PHE A 195 -1.89 9.61 -24.50
N ARG A 196 -2.38 8.53 -25.14
CA ARG A 196 -1.52 7.68 -25.98
C ARG A 196 -1.04 8.35 -27.25
N ALA A 197 -1.87 9.18 -27.87
CA ALA A 197 -1.51 9.93 -29.06
C ALA A 197 -0.41 10.97 -28.78
N GLU A 198 -0.35 11.49 -27.55
CA GLU A 198 0.67 12.40 -27.03
C GLU A 198 1.95 11.67 -26.54
N GLY A 199 2.05 10.36 -26.75
CA GLY A 199 3.22 9.56 -26.39
C GLY A 199 3.20 9.04 -24.96
N GLY A 200 2.10 9.15 -24.24
CA GLY A 200 1.96 8.66 -22.88
C GLY A 200 1.98 7.13 -22.78
N GLU A 201 2.76 6.59 -21.87
CA GLU A 201 2.82 5.16 -21.58
C GLU A 201 2.05 4.81 -20.31
N VAL A 202 1.12 3.86 -20.41
CA VAL A 202 0.32 3.37 -19.27
C VAL A 202 1.13 2.52 -18.28
N LYS A 203 2.28 2.00 -18.72
CA LYS A 203 3.18 1.18 -17.88
C LYS A 203 4.62 1.47 -18.27
N THR A 204 5.42 1.80 -17.28
CA THR A 204 6.87 1.90 -17.47
C THR A 204 7.50 0.51 -17.66
N GLU A 205 8.71 0.46 -18.18
CA GLU A 205 9.44 -0.82 -18.34
C GLU A 205 9.77 -1.44 -16.98
N GLU A 206 10.06 -0.63 -15.96
CA GLU A 206 10.28 -1.06 -14.58
C GLU A 206 9.02 -1.73 -13.99
N GLU A 207 7.85 -1.12 -14.19
CA GLU A 207 6.58 -1.68 -13.76
C GLU A 207 6.27 -3.01 -14.45
N ARG A 208 6.58 -3.15 -15.73
CA ARG A 208 6.43 -4.42 -16.48
C ARG A 208 7.34 -5.50 -15.92
N ARG A 209 8.61 -5.19 -15.60
CA ARG A 209 9.57 -6.12 -14.98
C ARG A 209 9.09 -6.53 -13.60
N PHE A 210 8.70 -5.57 -12.77
CA PHE A 210 8.21 -5.84 -11.42
C PHE A 210 6.97 -6.76 -11.42
N MET A 211 6.02 -6.52 -12.32
CA MET A 211 4.85 -7.40 -12.48
C MET A 211 5.23 -8.83 -12.89
N ALA A 212 6.23 -9.00 -13.76
CA ALA A 212 6.70 -10.31 -14.17
C ALA A 212 7.31 -11.08 -12.99
N ASP A 213 8.12 -10.40 -12.18
CA ASP A 213 8.77 -10.98 -11.01
C ASP A 213 7.76 -11.32 -9.91
N SER A 214 6.79 -10.46 -9.66
CA SER A 214 5.71 -10.70 -8.69
C SER A 214 4.85 -11.91 -9.07
N ARG A 215 4.57 -12.12 -10.36
CA ARG A 215 3.86 -13.32 -10.85
C ARG A 215 4.67 -14.60 -10.62
N ARG A 216 5.98 -14.57 -10.90
CA ARG A 216 6.88 -15.70 -10.65
C ARG A 216 6.94 -16.05 -9.16
N PHE A 217 6.99 -15.04 -8.30
CA PHE A 217 7.00 -15.23 -6.85
C PHE A 217 5.69 -15.88 -6.36
N LYS A 218 4.53 -15.42 -6.84
CA LYS A 218 3.22 -16.02 -6.51
C LYS A 218 3.15 -17.47 -6.95
N GLN A 219 3.54 -17.79 -8.20
CA GLN A 219 3.57 -19.16 -8.72
C GLN A 219 4.50 -20.08 -7.92
N HIS A 220 5.67 -19.58 -7.52
CA HIS A 220 6.62 -20.34 -6.71
C HIS A 220 6.09 -20.65 -5.31
N ARG A 221 5.36 -19.70 -4.70
CA ARG A 221 4.71 -19.88 -3.41
C ARG A 221 3.59 -20.91 -3.48
N GLU A 222 2.67 -20.78 -4.44
CA GLU A 222 1.58 -21.74 -4.67
C GLU A 222 2.11 -23.14 -4.91
N PHE A 223 3.24 -23.27 -5.64
CA PHE A 223 3.91 -24.55 -5.83
C PHE A 223 4.45 -25.14 -4.51
N LYS A 224 5.06 -24.31 -3.64
CA LYS A 224 5.54 -24.75 -2.33
C LYS A 224 4.40 -25.13 -1.39
N GLU A 225 3.30 -24.39 -1.39
CA GLU A 225 2.11 -24.68 -0.58
C GLU A 225 1.50 -26.01 -0.99
N ARG A 226 1.26 -26.25 -2.29
CA ARG A 226 0.77 -27.53 -2.80
C ARG A 226 1.67 -28.71 -2.44
N ARG A 227 3.00 -28.52 -2.46
CA ARG A 227 3.94 -29.56 -2.03
C ARG A 227 3.88 -29.84 -0.53
N ARG A 228 3.62 -28.84 0.30
CA ARG A 228 3.43 -29.03 1.75
C ARG A 228 2.13 -29.74 2.07
N GLU A 229 1.05 -29.36 1.39
CA GLU A 229 -0.25 -30.04 1.51
C GLU A 229 -0.16 -31.50 1.09
N ALA A 230 0.43 -31.80 -0.05
CA ALA A 230 0.64 -33.17 -0.51
C ALA A 230 1.51 -33.97 0.47
N ALA A 231 2.58 -33.39 1.03
CA ALA A 231 3.43 -34.07 2.01
C ALA A 231 2.69 -34.34 3.33
N SER A 232 1.77 -33.45 3.75
CA SER A 232 0.95 -33.68 4.94
C SER A 232 -0.12 -34.76 4.72
N GLU A 233 -0.68 -34.85 3.51
CA GLU A 233 -1.61 -35.95 3.14
C GLU A 233 -0.90 -37.32 3.13
N ASP A 234 0.32 -37.38 2.63
CA ASP A 234 1.13 -38.60 2.65
C ASP A 234 1.49 -39.03 4.09
N GLU A 235 1.79 -38.14 5.01
CA GLU A 235 2.01 -38.42 6.43
C GLU A 235 0.73 -38.96 7.10
N ILE A 236 -0.45 -38.41 6.80
CA ILE A 236 -1.74 -38.84 7.33
C ILE A 236 -2.05 -40.27 6.82
N ILE A 237 -1.76 -40.59 5.56
CA ILE A 237 -1.97 -41.92 4.99
C ILE A 237 -1.08 -42.95 5.66
N ILE A 238 0.16 -42.62 5.98
CA ILE A 238 1.11 -43.50 6.67
C ILE A 238 0.63 -43.81 8.10
N ASP A 239 0.11 -42.83 8.82
CA ASP A 239 -0.39 -43.00 10.19
C ASP A 239 -1.67 -43.87 10.24
N ILE A 240 -2.55 -43.78 9.24
CA ILE A 240 -3.75 -44.61 9.11
C ILE A 240 -3.40 -46.05 8.79
N THR A 241 -2.35 -46.30 7.99
CA THR A 241 -1.91 -47.65 7.61
C THR A 241 -1.11 -48.38 8.69
N LEU A 242 -0.55 -47.64 9.67
CA LEU A 242 0.19 -48.24 10.81
C LEU A 242 -0.71 -48.48 12.03
N GLY A 243 -1.95 -47.97 12.05
CA GLY A 243 -2.90 -48.12 13.17
C GLY A 243 -3.74 -49.39 13.21
N ASP A 244 -3.72 -50.25 12.14
CA ASP A 244 -4.57 -51.45 12.03
C ASP A 244 -3.82 -52.80 12.23
N GLY A 245 -2.70 -52.78 12.92
CA GLY A 245 -1.95 -54.01 13.19
C GLY A 245 -1.52 -54.14 14.64
N ASP A 246 -2.47 -54.46 15.55
CA ASP A 246 -2.26 -55.38 16.65
C ASP A 246 -3.52 -55.49 17.53
N GLY A 247 -4.33 -56.46 17.19
CA GLY A 247 -5.41 -57.00 17.99
C GLY A 247 -5.33 -58.51 18.03
N LYS A 248 -4.44 -59.04 18.87
CA LYS A 248 -4.62 -60.38 19.45
C LYS A 248 -3.92 -60.46 20.79
#